data_bcc6ca88d9c48f6d040bb87be9d0247f
#
_entry.id   bcc6ca88d9c48f6d040bb87be9d0247f
#
_cell.length_a   1.000
_cell.length_b   1.000
_cell.length_c   1.000
_cell.angle_alpha   90.00
_cell.angle_beta   90.00
_cell.angle_gamma   90.00
#
_symmetry.space_group_name_H-M   'P 1'
#
loop_
_entity.id
_entity.type
_entity.pdbx_description
1 polymer ?
#
loop_
_entity_poly.entity_id
_entity_poly.type
_entity_poly.pdbx_seq_one_letter_code
_entity_poly.pdbx_strand_id
1 'polypeptide(L)'
;HIAGLMAAELGADVTAAKRAGLLHDLGKPSVFTMDEEGVGHFFGHAHVSEDIARTVCQRLRFDNRSAQRIVTLVAYHDRPVALTEKAMTRLLRQIGVENAYALCNVKRADNLAQHPDYHGRQAVLDEAEALITRIVESDKCFSLRQLAVDGNDMLSLGLRGREIGQALELLLSAVMDGELPNEKEALLEEIKGKQLL
;
A
#
# COMPACT_ATOMS: atom_id res chain seq x y z
N HIS A 1 11.67 18.69 -9.38
CA HIS A 1 12.44 19.56 -8.46
C HIS A 1 11.64 19.84 -7.18
N ILE A 2 10.34 20.17 -7.30
CA ILE A 2 9.44 20.48 -6.17
C ILE A 2 9.20 19.24 -5.29
N ALA A 3 8.88 18.09 -5.89
CA ALA A 3 8.70 16.83 -5.17
C ALA A 3 9.93 16.42 -4.34
N GLY A 4 11.13 16.76 -4.84
CA GLY A 4 12.39 16.51 -4.14
C GLY A 4 12.64 17.42 -2.93
N LEU A 5 12.20 18.68 -2.99
CA LEU A 5 12.36 19.65 -1.91
C LEU A 5 11.39 19.34 -0.76
N MET A 6 10.13 19.04 -1.08
CA MET A 6 9.10 18.76 -0.08
C MET A 6 9.31 17.46 0.68
N ALA A 7 9.83 16.42 0.00
CA ALA A 7 10.20 15.20 0.69
C ALA A 7 11.37 15.40 1.68
N ALA A 8 12.20 16.43 1.53
CA ALA A 8 13.27 16.75 2.47
C ALA A 8 12.75 17.36 3.78
N GLU A 9 11.63 18.07 3.74
CA GLU A 9 11.02 18.68 4.93
C GLU A 9 10.27 17.70 5.81
N LEU A 10 9.84 16.55 5.26
CA LEU A 10 8.97 15.61 5.94
C LEU A 10 9.70 14.47 6.68
N GLY A 11 11.04 14.44 6.72
CA GLY A 11 11.84 13.54 7.57
C GLY A 11 11.70 12.03 7.32
N ALA A 12 10.85 11.62 6.34
CA ALA A 12 10.68 10.24 5.93
C ALA A 12 11.83 9.76 5.04
N ASP A 13 11.87 8.47 4.68
CA ASP A 13 12.81 7.96 3.66
C ASP A 13 12.56 8.65 2.30
N VAL A 14 13.04 9.87 2.27
CA VAL A 14 12.93 10.87 1.22
C VAL A 14 13.40 10.32 -0.13
N THR A 15 14.30 9.33 -0.07
CA THR A 15 14.94 8.81 -1.27
C THR A 15 13.98 7.98 -2.12
N ALA A 16 13.17 7.12 -1.52
CA ALA A 16 12.20 6.29 -2.25
C ALA A 16 11.06 7.16 -2.80
N ALA A 17 10.53 8.10 -2.01
CA ALA A 17 9.49 9.03 -2.44
C ALA A 17 9.95 9.95 -3.57
N LYS A 18 11.18 10.49 -3.51
CA LYS A 18 11.76 11.30 -4.59
C LYS A 18 11.90 10.52 -5.90
N ARG A 19 12.37 9.28 -5.82
CA ARG A 19 12.55 8.42 -6.99
C ARG A 19 11.21 7.99 -7.58
N ALA A 20 10.24 7.67 -6.73
CA ALA A 20 8.87 7.39 -7.17
C ALA A 20 8.24 8.62 -7.82
N GLY A 21 8.39 9.82 -7.24
CA GLY A 21 7.94 11.08 -7.82
C GLY A 21 8.58 11.41 -9.18
N LEU A 22 9.80 10.91 -9.46
CA LEU A 22 10.42 11.04 -10.78
C LEU A 22 9.85 10.05 -11.81
N LEU A 23 9.40 8.87 -11.38
CA LEU A 23 9.05 7.76 -12.26
C LEU A 23 7.54 7.57 -12.44
N HIS A 24 6.69 8.16 -11.56
CA HIS A 24 5.27 7.82 -11.46
C HIS A 24 4.46 8.07 -12.74
N ASP A 25 4.84 9.07 -13.51
CA ASP A 25 4.13 9.52 -14.71
C ASP A 25 4.77 9.12 -16.04
N LEU A 26 5.85 8.35 -16.03
CA LEU A 26 6.57 7.96 -17.26
C LEU A 26 5.74 7.10 -18.21
N GLY A 27 4.67 6.48 -17.73
CA GLY A 27 3.74 5.72 -18.55
C GLY A 27 2.73 6.56 -19.33
N LYS A 28 2.50 7.83 -18.97
CA LYS A 28 1.50 8.71 -19.60
C LYS A 28 1.62 8.81 -21.12
N PRO A 29 2.81 9.00 -21.73
CA PRO A 29 2.93 9.08 -23.18
C PRO A 29 2.46 7.84 -23.94
N SER A 30 2.56 6.65 -23.32
CA SER A 30 2.21 5.38 -23.95
C SER A 30 0.72 5.08 -23.96
N VAL A 31 -0.05 5.75 -23.08
CA VAL A 31 -1.49 5.49 -22.90
C VAL A 31 -2.34 6.72 -23.17
N PHE A 32 -1.75 7.76 -23.71
CA PHE A 32 -2.47 8.99 -24.04
C PHE A 32 -3.59 8.73 -25.04
N THR A 33 -4.80 9.14 -24.68
CA THR A 33 -5.96 9.16 -25.57
C THR A 33 -6.67 10.51 -25.47
N MET A 34 -7.38 10.89 -26.52
CA MET A 34 -8.19 12.12 -26.53
C MET A 34 -9.65 11.72 -26.79
N ASP A 35 -10.58 12.27 -26.02
CA ASP A 35 -12.00 12.07 -26.25
C ASP A 35 -12.56 13.00 -27.33
N GLU A 36 -13.87 12.87 -27.62
CA GLU A 36 -14.56 13.67 -28.63
C GLU A 36 -14.66 15.15 -28.24
N GLU A 37 -14.48 15.48 -26.97
CA GLU A 37 -14.52 16.84 -26.42
C GLU A 37 -13.12 17.50 -26.42
N GLY A 38 -12.08 16.77 -26.86
CA GLY A 38 -10.71 17.25 -26.91
C GLY A 38 -9.98 17.18 -25.55
N VAL A 39 -10.53 16.42 -24.59
CA VAL A 39 -9.88 16.20 -23.29
C VAL A 39 -8.93 15.01 -23.36
N GLY A 40 -7.72 15.21 -22.88
CA GLY A 40 -6.69 14.16 -22.83
C GLY A 40 -6.84 13.24 -21.62
N HIS A 41 -6.72 11.94 -21.83
CA HIS A 41 -6.81 10.91 -20.79
C HIS A 41 -5.56 10.03 -20.77
N PHE A 42 -5.23 9.49 -19.59
CA PHE A 42 -4.06 8.66 -19.37
C PHE A 42 -4.43 7.38 -18.60
N PHE A 43 -5.52 6.74 -18.97
CA PHE A 43 -6.01 5.55 -18.26
C PHE A 43 -4.96 4.42 -18.24
N GLY A 44 -4.71 3.88 -17.05
CA GLY A 44 -3.76 2.79 -16.86
C GLY A 44 -2.28 3.19 -16.85
N HIS A 45 -1.95 4.50 -16.91
CA HIS A 45 -0.55 4.96 -16.90
C HIS A 45 0.23 4.46 -15.68
N ALA A 46 -0.39 4.32 -14.52
CA ALA A 46 0.26 3.85 -13.31
C ALA A 46 0.85 2.44 -13.48
N HIS A 47 0.15 1.55 -14.19
CA HIS A 47 0.65 0.20 -14.47
C HIS A 47 1.85 0.23 -15.44
N VAL A 48 1.78 1.02 -16.50
CA VAL A 48 2.92 1.20 -17.43
C VAL A 48 4.09 1.86 -16.72
N SER A 49 3.84 2.86 -15.87
CA SER A 49 4.88 3.50 -15.05
C SER A 49 5.54 2.52 -14.07
N GLU A 50 4.77 1.58 -13.50
CA GLU A 50 5.28 0.50 -12.64
C GLU A 50 6.30 -0.37 -13.40
N ASP A 51 5.98 -0.82 -14.60
CA ASP A 51 6.88 -1.64 -15.42
C ASP A 51 8.14 -0.88 -15.82
N ILE A 52 8.00 0.40 -16.18
CA ILE A 52 9.14 1.27 -16.45
C ILE A 52 10.01 1.43 -15.20
N ALA A 53 9.40 1.70 -14.03
CA ALA A 53 10.13 1.86 -12.78
C ALA A 53 10.88 0.59 -12.38
N ARG A 54 10.28 -0.59 -12.56
CA ARG A 54 10.91 -1.89 -12.35
C ARG A 54 12.15 -2.06 -13.24
N THR A 55 12.01 -1.76 -14.53
CA THR A 55 13.10 -1.83 -15.50
C THR A 55 14.23 -0.86 -15.15
N VAL A 56 13.92 0.39 -14.79
CA VAL A 56 14.91 1.40 -14.38
C VAL A 56 15.66 0.95 -13.14
N CYS A 57 14.95 0.47 -12.11
CA CYS A 57 15.57 -0.02 -10.88
C CYS A 57 16.54 -1.18 -11.14
N GLN A 58 16.18 -2.12 -12.02
CA GLN A 58 17.03 -3.24 -12.42
C GLN A 58 18.28 -2.75 -13.16
N ARG A 59 18.12 -1.87 -14.15
CA ARG A 59 19.24 -1.33 -14.94
C ARG A 59 20.21 -0.51 -14.10
N LEU A 60 19.71 0.23 -13.14
CA LEU A 60 20.50 1.03 -12.19
C LEU A 60 21.01 0.21 -11.00
N ARG A 61 20.72 -1.09 -10.95
CA ARG A 61 21.17 -2.03 -9.91
C ARG A 61 20.81 -1.57 -8.50
N PHE A 62 19.58 -1.07 -8.32
CA PHE A 62 19.09 -0.78 -6.97
C PHE A 62 18.97 -2.09 -6.18
N ASP A 63 19.23 -2.03 -4.88
CA ASP A 63 18.95 -3.15 -4.00
C ASP A 63 17.46 -3.51 -4.01
N ASN A 64 17.14 -4.78 -3.71
CA ASN A 64 15.79 -5.30 -3.81
C ASN A 64 14.77 -4.53 -2.95
N ARG A 65 15.16 -4.10 -1.74
CA ARG A 65 14.27 -3.36 -0.84
C ARG A 65 13.94 -1.98 -1.42
N SER A 66 14.93 -1.25 -1.86
CA SER A 66 14.75 0.07 -2.49
C SER A 66 13.92 -0.03 -3.78
N ALA A 67 14.25 -1.00 -4.65
CA ALA A 67 13.51 -1.23 -5.88
C ALA A 67 12.03 -1.54 -5.61
N GLN A 68 11.75 -2.47 -4.68
CA GLN A 68 10.39 -2.83 -4.31
C GLN A 68 9.60 -1.63 -3.77
N ARG A 69 10.20 -0.81 -2.90
CA ARG A 69 9.55 0.40 -2.38
C ARG A 69 9.20 1.40 -3.48
N ILE A 70 10.15 1.71 -4.37
CA ILE A 70 9.92 2.64 -5.48
C ILE A 70 8.79 2.13 -6.39
N VAL A 71 8.86 0.87 -6.80
CA VAL A 71 7.87 0.24 -7.68
C VAL A 71 6.48 0.24 -7.02
N THR A 72 6.40 -0.08 -5.72
CA THR A 72 5.13 -0.02 -4.96
C THR A 72 4.56 1.39 -4.95
N LEU A 73 5.35 2.41 -4.65
CA LEU A 73 4.87 3.80 -4.63
C LEU A 73 4.39 4.26 -6.00
N VAL A 74 5.08 3.88 -7.08
CA VAL A 74 4.66 4.17 -8.46
C VAL A 74 3.37 3.43 -8.80
N ALA A 75 3.20 2.17 -8.45
CA ALA A 75 1.99 1.39 -8.71
C ALA A 75 0.74 1.95 -8.01
N TYR A 76 0.92 2.60 -6.85
CA TYR A 76 -0.18 3.07 -6.00
C TYR A 76 -0.44 4.57 -6.10
N HIS A 77 0.42 5.35 -6.78
CA HIS A 77 0.33 6.80 -6.77
C HIS A 77 -1.01 7.36 -7.29
N ASP A 78 -1.59 6.73 -8.31
CA ASP A 78 -2.83 7.19 -8.96
C ASP A 78 -4.11 6.67 -8.27
N ARG A 79 -3.99 5.71 -7.33
CA ARG A 79 -5.17 5.16 -6.65
C ARG A 79 -5.84 6.21 -5.78
N PRO A 80 -7.20 6.33 -5.83
CA PRO A 80 -7.92 7.23 -4.94
C PRO A 80 -7.62 6.95 -3.46
N VAL A 81 -7.55 8.02 -2.67
CA VAL A 81 -7.43 7.90 -1.21
C VAL A 81 -8.81 7.66 -0.62
N ALA A 82 -9.04 6.46 -0.10
CA ALA A 82 -10.28 6.11 0.58
C ALA A 82 -10.14 6.33 2.09
N LEU A 83 -10.88 7.31 2.63
CA LEU A 83 -10.84 7.71 4.05
C LEU A 83 -11.72 6.83 4.94
N THR A 84 -11.82 5.53 4.65
CA THR A 84 -12.48 4.56 5.51
C THR A 84 -11.47 3.67 6.19
N GLU A 85 -11.73 3.31 7.43
CA GLU A 85 -10.84 2.45 8.21
C GLU A 85 -10.58 1.11 7.51
N LYS A 86 -11.62 0.47 6.98
CA LYS A 86 -11.52 -0.80 6.25
C LYS A 86 -10.60 -0.69 5.01
N ALA A 87 -10.76 0.36 4.21
CA ALA A 87 -9.93 0.55 3.02
C ALA A 87 -8.48 0.88 3.39
N MET A 88 -8.28 1.72 4.41
CA MET A 88 -6.94 2.07 4.90
C MET A 88 -6.23 0.86 5.51
N THR A 89 -6.89 0.04 6.32
CA THR A 89 -6.33 -1.19 6.88
C THR A 89 -5.90 -2.16 5.76
N ARG A 90 -6.72 -2.29 4.69
CA ARG A 90 -6.34 -3.08 3.50
C ARG A 90 -5.11 -2.52 2.80
N LEU A 91 -5.01 -1.20 2.67
CA LEU A 91 -3.84 -0.55 2.10
C LEU A 91 -2.59 -0.84 2.93
N LEU A 92 -2.66 -0.66 4.26
CA LEU A 92 -1.55 -0.95 5.19
C LEU A 92 -1.09 -2.41 5.09
N ARG A 93 -2.03 -3.35 4.95
CA ARG A 93 -1.70 -4.76 4.72
C ARG A 93 -0.97 -4.97 3.39
N GLN A 94 -1.41 -4.31 2.31
CA GLN A 94 -0.85 -4.51 0.96
C GLN A 94 0.54 -3.92 0.80
N ILE A 95 0.78 -2.72 1.30
CA ILE A 95 2.03 -1.99 1.04
C ILE A 95 2.88 -1.74 2.30
N GLY A 96 2.34 -2.00 3.48
CA GLY A 96 2.99 -1.72 4.77
C GLY A 96 2.90 -0.25 5.19
N VAL A 97 3.08 -0.02 6.49
CA VAL A 97 2.93 1.31 7.13
C VAL A 97 3.90 2.34 6.54
N GLU A 98 5.19 2.00 6.43
CA GLU A 98 6.22 2.89 5.88
C GLU A 98 5.90 3.37 4.45
N ASN A 99 5.42 2.46 3.60
CA ASN A 99 5.04 2.81 2.23
C ASN A 99 3.73 3.60 2.17
N ALA A 100 2.81 3.40 3.10
CA ALA A 100 1.56 4.18 3.16
C ALA A 100 1.85 5.66 3.46
N TYR A 101 2.70 5.96 4.44
CA TYR A 101 3.16 7.34 4.68
C TYR A 101 3.96 7.92 3.49
N ALA A 102 4.88 7.12 2.93
CA ALA A 102 5.64 7.55 1.75
C ALA A 102 4.73 7.83 0.54
N LEU A 103 3.65 7.07 0.39
CA LEU A 103 2.63 7.27 -0.65
C LEU A 103 1.88 8.60 -0.44
N CYS A 104 1.50 8.94 0.78
CA CYS A 104 0.93 10.26 1.10
C CYS A 104 1.89 11.38 0.67
N ASN A 105 3.18 11.24 0.94
CA ASN A 105 4.20 12.22 0.54
C ASN A 105 4.33 12.34 -0.98
N VAL A 106 4.31 11.23 -1.73
CA VAL A 106 4.33 11.24 -3.20
C VAL A 106 3.10 11.97 -3.74
N LYS A 107 1.91 11.63 -3.26
CA LYS A 107 0.64 12.28 -3.67
C LYS A 107 0.60 13.76 -3.29
N ARG A 108 1.13 14.12 -2.13
CA ARG A 108 1.23 15.52 -1.67
C ARG A 108 2.13 16.33 -2.59
N ALA A 109 3.30 15.79 -2.92
CA ALA A 109 4.26 16.45 -3.81
C ALA A 109 3.72 16.60 -5.23
N ASP A 110 3.04 15.57 -5.77
CA ASP A 110 2.37 15.63 -7.08
C ASP A 110 1.27 16.71 -7.08
N ASN A 111 0.39 16.71 -6.07
CA ASN A 111 -0.68 17.69 -5.97
C ASN A 111 -0.17 19.13 -5.86
N LEU A 112 0.91 19.36 -5.10
CA LEU A 112 1.52 20.68 -4.98
C LEU A 112 2.26 21.13 -6.24
N ALA A 113 2.63 20.22 -7.13
CA ALA A 113 3.19 20.54 -8.44
C ALA A 113 2.10 20.92 -9.48
N GLN A 114 0.83 20.67 -9.18
CA GLN A 114 -0.31 21.05 -10.02
C GLN A 114 -0.70 22.52 -9.80
N HIS A 115 -1.68 23.01 -10.59
CA HIS A 115 -2.21 24.35 -10.43
C HIS A 115 -2.81 24.54 -9.02
N PRO A 116 -2.66 25.73 -8.37
CA PRO A 116 -3.14 26.00 -7.01
C PRO A 116 -4.61 25.65 -6.76
N ASP A 117 -5.47 25.75 -7.76
CA ASP A 117 -6.89 25.39 -7.66
C ASP A 117 -7.12 23.91 -7.26
N TYR A 118 -6.15 23.05 -7.49
CA TYR A 118 -6.21 21.62 -7.14
C TYR A 118 -5.63 21.31 -5.76
N HIS A 119 -5.03 22.27 -5.05
CA HIS A 119 -4.35 22.05 -3.77
C HIS A 119 -5.29 21.66 -2.62
N GLY A 120 -6.63 21.77 -2.79
CA GLY A 120 -7.61 21.29 -1.81
C GLY A 120 -7.48 19.80 -1.43
N ARG A 121 -6.78 19.00 -2.24
CA ARG A 121 -6.47 17.60 -1.94
C ARG A 121 -5.52 17.41 -0.77
N GLN A 122 -4.79 18.46 -0.32
CA GLN A 122 -3.89 18.37 0.83
C GLN A 122 -4.62 17.96 2.10
N ALA A 123 -5.82 18.52 2.36
CA ALA A 123 -6.63 18.17 3.52
C ALA A 123 -7.01 16.66 3.54
N VAL A 124 -7.31 16.07 2.38
CA VAL A 124 -7.60 14.64 2.25
C VAL A 124 -6.38 13.80 2.62
N LEU A 125 -5.17 14.25 2.28
CA LEU A 125 -3.93 13.56 2.64
C LEU A 125 -3.61 13.69 4.14
N ASP A 126 -3.91 14.84 4.74
CA ASP A 126 -3.78 15.03 6.20
C ASP A 126 -4.73 14.10 6.97
N GLU A 127 -5.97 13.97 6.51
CA GLU A 127 -6.94 13.02 7.08
C GLU A 127 -6.49 11.56 6.89
N ALA A 128 -5.91 11.23 5.74
CA ALA A 128 -5.38 9.89 5.48
C ALA A 128 -4.21 9.55 6.43
N GLU A 129 -3.27 10.46 6.63
CA GLU A 129 -2.16 10.27 7.58
C GLU A 129 -2.64 10.14 9.02
N ALA A 130 -3.62 10.97 9.42
CA ALA A 130 -4.24 10.86 10.74
C ALA A 130 -4.97 9.51 10.93
N LEU A 131 -5.61 9.00 9.87
CA LEU A 131 -6.26 7.69 9.89
C LEU A 131 -5.24 6.55 9.96
N ILE A 132 -4.15 6.62 9.20
CA ILE A 132 -3.03 5.66 9.28
C ILE A 132 -2.50 5.62 10.72
N THR A 133 -2.22 6.78 11.31
CA THR A 133 -1.70 6.89 12.69
C THR A 133 -2.65 6.22 13.69
N ARG A 134 -3.95 6.53 13.62
CA ARG A 134 -4.96 5.92 14.49
C ARG A 134 -5.02 4.40 14.37
N ILE A 135 -4.93 3.86 13.13
CA ILE A 135 -4.94 2.40 12.91
C ILE A 135 -3.67 1.76 13.48
N VAL A 136 -2.52 2.39 13.26
CA VAL A 136 -1.22 1.88 13.74
C VAL A 136 -1.12 1.92 15.27
N GLU A 137 -1.67 2.95 15.92
CA GLU A 137 -1.70 3.10 17.37
C GLU A 137 -2.82 2.27 18.04
N SER A 138 -3.79 1.79 17.26
CA SER A 138 -4.81 0.88 17.76
C SER A 138 -4.27 -0.54 17.88
N ASP A 139 -4.82 -1.35 18.78
CA ASP A 139 -4.49 -2.78 18.90
C ASP A 139 -5.04 -3.63 17.74
N LYS A 140 -5.42 -2.99 16.62
CA LYS A 140 -5.97 -3.70 15.47
C LYS A 140 -4.94 -4.49 14.71
N CYS A 141 -5.27 -5.74 14.47
CA CYS A 141 -4.46 -6.65 13.67
C CYS A 141 -4.66 -6.36 12.18
N PHE A 142 -3.60 -6.03 11.46
CA PHE A 142 -3.60 -5.86 10.00
C PHE A 142 -2.41 -6.54 9.30
N SER A 143 -1.66 -7.37 10.03
CA SER A 143 -0.56 -8.14 9.47
C SER A 143 -0.45 -9.51 10.13
N LEU A 144 0.09 -10.49 9.41
CA LEU A 144 0.30 -11.85 9.94
C LEU A 144 1.14 -11.87 11.24
N ARG A 145 2.03 -10.90 11.44
CA ARG A 145 2.86 -10.79 12.64
C ARG A 145 2.07 -10.37 13.88
N GLN A 146 0.91 -9.78 13.70
CA GLN A 146 0.04 -9.31 14.79
C GLN A 146 -1.05 -10.33 15.14
N LEU A 147 -1.17 -11.42 14.37
CA LEU A 147 -2.07 -12.52 14.75
C LEU A 147 -1.60 -13.16 16.05
N ALA A 148 -2.57 -13.55 16.89
CA ALA A 148 -2.33 -14.30 18.12
C ALA A 148 -1.87 -15.76 17.88
N VAL A 149 -1.81 -16.20 16.62
CA VAL A 149 -1.32 -17.51 16.17
C VAL A 149 -0.25 -17.36 15.11
N ASP A 150 0.63 -18.37 15.00
CA ASP A 150 1.71 -18.38 14.03
C ASP A 150 1.76 -19.68 13.22
N GLY A 151 2.81 -19.84 12.37
CA GLY A 151 3.01 -21.03 11.56
C GLY A 151 3.22 -22.31 12.38
N ASN A 152 3.76 -22.23 13.60
CA ASN A 152 3.94 -23.39 14.46
C ASN A 152 2.61 -23.88 15.04
N ASP A 153 1.72 -22.97 15.34
CA ASP A 153 0.34 -23.30 15.74
C ASP A 153 -0.38 -24.07 14.63
N MET A 154 -0.24 -23.60 13.38
CA MET A 154 -0.81 -24.28 12.21
C MET A 154 -0.17 -25.68 11.99
N LEU A 155 1.15 -25.80 12.16
CA LEU A 155 1.86 -27.08 12.12
C LEU A 155 1.31 -28.06 13.17
N SER A 156 1.02 -27.58 14.38
CA SER A 156 0.48 -28.37 15.48
C SER A 156 -0.93 -28.89 15.19
N LEU A 157 -1.70 -28.19 14.35
CA LEU A 157 -2.98 -28.63 13.85
C LEU A 157 -2.88 -29.59 12.65
N GLY A 158 -1.68 -29.92 12.20
CA GLY A 158 -1.46 -30.88 11.11
C GLY A 158 -1.31 -30.25 9.73
N LEU A 159 -1.48 -28.93 9.56
CA LEU A 159 -1.28 -28.26 8.27
C LEU A 159 0.19 -28.30 7.85
N ARG A 160 0.43 -28.28 6.53
CA ARG A 160 1.78 -28.34 5.97
C ARG A 160 1.96 -27.41 4.78
N GLY A 161 3.18 -26.93 4.58
CA GLY A 161 3.59 -26.18 3.41
C GLY A 161 2.69 -24.97 3.11
N ARG A 162 2.05 -24.98 1.94
CA ARG A 162 1.18 -23.86 1.47
C ARG A 162 -0.07 -23.68 2.34
N GLU A 163 -0.58 -24.74 2.93
CA GLU A 163 -1.81 -24.69 3.76
C GLU A 163 -1.62 -23.76 4.97
N ILE A 164 -0.43 -23.73 5.56
CA ILE A 164 -0.11 -22.84 6.68
C ILE A 164 -0.33 -21.38 6.30
N GLY A 165 0.23 -20.96 5.16
CA GLY A 165 0.07 -19.59 4.67
C GLY A 165 -1.38 -19.23 4.36
N GLN A 166 -2.11 -20.16 3.73
CA GLN A 166 -3.52 -19.97 3.41
C GLN A 166 -4.39 -19.85 4.67
N ALA A 167 -4.15 -20.68 5.69
CA ALA A 167 -4.85 -20.61 6.95
C ALA A 167 -4.62 -19.29 7.68
N LEU A 168 -3.36 -18.86 7.79
CA LEU A 168 -3.01 -17.59 8.43
C LEU A 168 -3.61 -16.37 7.69
N GLU A 169 -3.62 -16.39 6.35
CA GLU A 169 -4.23 -15.34 5.54
C GLU A 169 -5.75 -15.27 5.71
N LEU A 170 -6.40 -16.45 5.81
CA LEU A 170 -7.83 -16.55 6.08
C LEU A 170 -8.18 -15.97 7.45
N LEU A 171 -7.43 -16.38 8.49
CA LEU A 171 -7.61 -15.87 9.85
C LEU A 171 -7.41 -14.36 9.92
N LEU A 172 -6.35 -13.86 9.29
CA LEU A 172 -6.09 -12.42 9.23
C LEU A 172 -7.25 -11.66 8.58
N SER A 173 -7.81 -12.19 7.50
CA SER A 173 -8.96 -11.57 6.84
C SER A 173 -10.17 -11.51 7.77
N ALA A 174 -10.50 -12.61 8.45
CA ALA A 174 -11.63 -12.69 9.37
C ALA A 174 -11.46 -11.71 10.58
N VAL A 175 -10.25 -11.61 11.12
CA VAL A 175 -9.94 -10.65 12.19
C VAL A 175 -10.07 -9.20 11.69
N MET A 176 -9.55 -8.89 10.51
CA MET A 176 -9.64 -7.55 9.92
C MET A 176 -11.08 -7.14 9.58
N ASP A 177 -11.91 -8.08 9.18
CA ASP A 177 -13.33 -7.84 8.88
C ASP A 177 -14.20 -7.83 10.16
N GLY A 178 -13.61 -8.13 11.33
CA GLY A 178 -14.30 -8.15 12.64
C GLY A 178 -15.18 -9.39 12.86
N GLU A 179 -14.98 -10.43 12.06
CA GLU A 179 -15.71 -11.70 12.15
C GLU A 179 -15.18 -12.58 13.28
N LEU A 180 -13.88 -12.45 13.60
CA LEU A 180 -13.22 -13.19 14.67
C LEU A 180 -12.42 -12.25 15.57
N PRO A 181 -12.37 -12.51 16.90
CA PRO A 181 -11.44 -11.84 17.78
C PRO A 181 -10.01 -12.33 17.52
N ASN A 182 -9.02 -11.47 17.70
CA ASN A 182 -7.60 -11.86 17.59
C ASN A 182 -7.14 -12.53 18.90
N GLU A 183 -7.73 -13.67 19.21
CA GLU A 183 -7.44 -14.49 20.39
C GLU A 183 -7.04 -15.89 19.96
N LYS A 184 -6.00 -16.44 20.56
CA LYS A 184 -5.38 -17.69 20.11
C LYS A 184 -6.38 -18.85 20.05
N GLU A 185 -7.19 -19.00 21.10
CA GLU A 185 -8.18 -20.07 21.23
C GLU A 185 -9.23 -19.98 20.10
N ALA A 186 -9.81 -18.79 19.89
CA ALA A 186 -10.83 -18.57 18.87
C ALA A 186 -10.29 -18.85 17.45
N LEU A 187 -9.07 -18.40 17.18
CA LEU A 187 -8.43 -18.61 15.87
C LEU A 187 -8.11 -20.09 15.62
N LEU A 188 -7.67 -20.83 16.63
CA LEU A 188 -7.40 -22.27 16.51
C LEU A 188 -8.70 -23.08 16.34
N GLU A 189 -9.77 -22.71 17.02
CA GLU A 189 -11.10 -23.35 16.87
C GLU A 189 -11.65 -23.16 15.46
N GLU A 190 -11.53 -21.98 14.88
CA GLU A 190 -11.96 -21.69 13.51
C GLU A 190 -11.29 -22.62 12.49
N ILE A 191 -9.97 -22.85 12.60
CA ILE A 191 -9.25 -23.75 11.70
C ILE A 191 -9.66 -25.20 11.92
N LYS A 192 -9.82 -25.64 13.16
CA LYS A 192 -10.30 -27.02 13.47
C LYS A 192 -11.68 -27.25 12.89
N GLY A 193 -12.59 -26.29 13.03
CA GLY A 193 -13.94 -26.38 12.47
C GLY A 193 -13.96 -26.53 10.95
N LYS A 194 -13.05 -25.86 10.25
CA LYS A 194 -12.92 -25.94 8.78
C LYS A 194 -12.21 -27.21 8.28
N GLN A 195 -11.41 -27.86 9.11
CA GLN A 195 -10.78 -29.16 8.78
C GLN A 195 -11.73 -30.37 8.93
N LEU A 196 -12.84 -30.19 9.63
CA LEU A 196 -13.83 -31.24 9.86
C LEU A 196 -14.93 -31.27 8.77
N LEU A 197 -14.88 -30.37 7.80
CA LEU A 197 -15.75 -30.28 6.61
C LEU A 197 -15.00 -30.70 5.35
#